data_692649db6afc12bfbadfe755f9e77396
#
_entry.id   692649db6afc12bfbadfe755f9e77396
#
_cell.length_a   1.000
_cell.length_b   1.000
_cell.length_c   1.000
_cell.angle_alpha   90.00
_cell.angle_beta   90.00
_cell.angle_gamma   90.00
#
_symmetry.space_group_name_H-M   'P 1'
#
loop_
_entity.id
_entity.type
_entity.pdbx_description
1 polymer ?
#
loop_
_entity_poly.entity_id
_entity_poly.type
_entity_poly.pdbx_seq_one_letter_code
_entity_poly.pdbx_strand_id
1 'polypeptide(L)'
;MAGPDPAIHVLEPLNHEGVDPRDKPGDDEEGAILQSHFMTAIALAPGLVYHPDYLDRQAQEQLLQSLREITKAAPLFTPRMPRTGKPFSVRMTNCGRLGWVSDVEGYRYQPTHPETGRPWPAMPEQVRRAWEDLSGYPHPADACLVNFYEPTARMGMHQDRDEEEFDAPVVSLSLGDTALFRYGGLDRKDPTRSIRLKSGDAIVFGGPARLIYHGIDRLTPGSSDLLPQGGRLNLTLRKVEKPL
;
A
#
# COMPACT_ATOMS: atom_id res chain seq x y z
N MET A 1 29.15 -11.88 4.47
CA MET A 1 28.44 -10.66 4.88
C MET A 1 27.60 -10.24 3.70
N ALA A 2 26.28 -10.32 3.81
CA ALA A 2 25.38 -9.79 2.78
C ALA A 2 25.50 -8.27 2.79
N GLY A 3 25.74 -7.64 1.63
CA GLY A 3 25.73 -6.18 1.50
C GLY A 3 24.35 -5.61 1.82
N PRO A 4 24.26 -4.30 2.07
CA PRO A 4 22.99 -3.65 2.38
C PRO A 4 21.97 -3.91 1.24
N ASP A 5 20.74 -4.20 1.63
CA ASP A 5 19.64 -4.47 0.71
C ASP A 5 19.37 -3.23 -0.16
N PRO A 6 19.45 -3.32 -1.50
CA PRO A 6 19.24 -2.17 -2.39
C PRO A 6 17.86 -1.51 -2.23
N ALA A 7 16.85 -2.23 -1.74
CA ALA A 7 15.54 -1.64 -1.48
C ALA A 7 15.52 -0.70 -0.25
N ILE A 8 16.48 -0.83 0.68
CA ILE A 8 16.62 0.13 1.79
C ILE A 8 17.09 1.48 1.24
N HIS A 9 17.98 1.49 0.25
CA HIS A 9 18.45 2.71 -0.41
C HIS A 9 17.34 3.48 -1.16
N VAL A 10 16.36 2.78 -1.72
CA VAL A 10 15.17 3.42 -2.37
C VAL A 10 14.38 4.26 -1.38
N LEU A 11 14.43 3.91 -0.11
CA LEU A 11 13.71 4.61 0.97
C LEU A 11 14.59 5.61 1.74
N GLU A 12 15.89 5.74 1.42
CA GLU A 12 16.77 6.73 2.07
C GLU A 12 16.47 8.17 1.62
N PRO A 13 16.52 9.15 2.54
CA PRO A 13 16.35 10.56 2.18
C PRO A 13 17.54 11.07 1.37
N LEU A 14 17.28 11.95 0.40
CA LEU A 14 18.34 12.77 -0.20
C LEU A 14 18.87 13.73 0.87
N ASN A 15 20.18 13.72 1.12
CA ASN A 15 20.83 14.74 1.94
C ASN A 15 20.76 16.08 1.22
N HIS A 16 19.86 16.96 1.63
CA HIS A 16 19.93 18.37 1.29
C HIS A 16 20.89 19.06 2.25
N GLU A 17 22.09 19.35 1.80
CA GLU A 17 22.98 20.29 2.48
C GLU A 17 22.46 21.71 2.27
N GLY A 18 22.31 22.46 3.37
CA GLY A 18 22.38 23.91 3.45
C GLY A 18 21.07 24.69 3.39
N VAL A 19 20.43 24.88 4.54
CA VAL A 19 19.56 26.05 4.78
C VAL A 19 20.15 26.86 5.95
N ASP A 20 20.42 28.16 5.69
CA ASP A 20 20.95 29.14 6.65
C ASP A 20 19.91 29.40 7.78
N PRO A 21 20.30 29.36 9.09
CA PRO A 21 19.35 29.45 10.21
C PRO A 21 18.88 30.86 10.56
N ARG A 22 18.85 31.83 9.67
CA ARG A 22 18.59 33.24 10.02
C ARG A 22 17.25 33.84 9.58
N ASP A 23 16.32 33.07 9.00
CA ASP A 23 14.97 33.56 8.70
C ASP A 23 13.97 33.06 9.73
N LYS A 24 13.64 33.94 10.69
CA LYS A 24 12.49 33.80 11.57
C LYS A 24 11.25 34.41 10.89
N PRO A 25 10.16 33.68 10.69
CA PRO A 25 8.84 34.28 10.46
C PRO A 25 8.20 34.65 11.80
N GLY A 26 7.53 35.80 11.80
CA GLY A 26 6.81 36.32 12.96
C GLY A 26 5.54 35.53 13.28
N ASP A 27 5.19 35.63 14.56
CA ASP A 27 3.93 35.13 15.14
C ASP A 27 2.73 35.83 14.48
N ASP A 28 1.91 35.07 13.73
CA ASP A 28 0.51 35.42 13.51
C ASP A 28 -0.31 34.13 13.70
N GLU A 29 -0.92 34.03 14.88
CA GLU A 29 -2.01 33.12 15.18
C GLU A 29 -3.24 33.51 14.35
N GLU A 30 -3.48 32.91 13.21
CA GLU A 30 -4.80 32.85 12.60
C GLU A 30 -5.20 31.42 12.30
N GLY A 31 -6.39 31.07 12.81
CA GLY A 31 -6.94 29.72 12.83
C GLY A 31 -6.82 28.96 11.54
N ALA A 32 -6.13 27.84 11.59
CA ALA A 32 -6.15 26.83 10.54
C ALA A 32 -7.58 26.29 10.41
N ILE A 33 -8.37 26.90 9.56
CA ILE A 33 -9.59 26.28 9.02
C ILE A 33 -9.11 25.02 8.27
N LEU A 34 -9.38 23.88 8.86
CA LEU A 34 -9.30 22.59 8.16
C LEU A 34 -10.20 22.69 6.92
N GLN A 35 -9.63 23.10 5.80
CA GLN A 35 -10.25 22.90 4.49
C GLN A 35 -10.25 21.41 4.24
N SER A 36 -11.35 20.75 4.64
CA SER A 36 -11.73 19.45 4.13
C SER A 36 -11.83 19.58 2.61
N HIS A 37 -10.76 19.25 1.89
CA HIS A 37 -10.82 18.98 0.48
C HIS A 37 -11.68 17.72 0.35
N PHE A 38 -12.97 17.93 0.08
CA PHE A 38 -13.87 16.88 -0.37
C PHE A 38 -13.36 16.41 -1.74
N MET A 39 -12.38 15.52 -1.72
CA MET A 39 -11.88 14.86 -2.92
C MET A 39 -13.00 14.02 -3.47
N THR A 40 -13.37 14.27 -4.73
CA THR A 40 -14.51 13.63 -5.37
C THR A 40 -14.20 12.15 -5.58
N ALA A 41 -14.80 11.30 -4.76
CA ALA A 41 -14.75 9.86 -4.93
C ALA A 41 -15.43 9.47 -6.25
N ILE A 42 -14.80 8.60 -7.03
CA ILE A 42 -15.27 8.17 -8.36
C ILE A 42 -15.65 6.69 -8.29
N ALA A 43 -16.93 6.39 -8.47
CA ALA A 43 -17.38 5.02 -8.59
C ALA A 43 -16.98 4.44 -9.96
N LEU A 44 -16.10 3.44 -9.96
CA LEU A 44 -15.64 2.75 -11.17
C LEU A 44 -16.55 1.58 -11.55
N ALA A 45 -17.13 0.94 -10.52
CA ALA A 45 -18.11 -0.14 -10.59
C ALA A 45 -18.86 -0.22 -9.25
N PRO A 46 -19.97 -0.94 -9.13
CA PRO A 46 -20.63 -1.18 -7.84
C PRO A 46 -19.64 -1.75 -6.83
N GLY A 47 -19.40 -1.04 -5.73
CA GLY A 47 -18.45 -1.43 -4.67
C GLY A 47 -16.98 -1.16 -4.97
N LEU A 48 -16.62 -0.61 -6.14
CA LEU A 48 -15.27 -0.20 -6.49
C LEU A 48 -15.20 1.33 -6.58
N VAL A 49 -14.49 1.95 -5.66
CA VAL A 49 -14.40 3.42 -5.54
C VAL A 49 -12.95 3.87 -5.64
N TYR A 50 -12.70 4.85 -6.48
CA TYR A 50 -11.41 5.49 -6.67
C TYR A 50 -11.40 6.88 -6.03
N HIS A 51 -10.39 7.16 -5.23
CA HIS A 51 -10.13 8.43 -4.56
C HIS A 51 -8.83 9.01 -5.12
N PRO A 52 -8.90 9.89 -6.14
CA PRO A 52 -7.71 10.56 -6.66
C PRO A 52 -7.11 11.50 -5.62
N ASP A 53 -5.78 11.58 -5.57
CA ASP A 53 -5.01 12.49 -4.70
C ASP A 53 -5.45 12.45 -3.21
N TYR A 54 -5.86 11.29 -2.69
CA TYR A 54 -6.30 11.10 -1.30
C TYR A 54 -5.23 11.54 -0.28
N LEU A 55 -3.97 11.30 -0.57
CA LEU A 55 -2.82 11.80 0.19
C LEU A 55 -2.19 12.96 -0.58
N ASP A 56 -2.14 14.13 0.02
CA ASP A 56 -1.33 15.22 -0.50
C ASP A 56 0.18 14.91 -0.41
N ARG A 57 1.01 15.76 -0.98
CA ARG A 57 2.46 15.52 -1.01
C ARG A 57 3.07 15.38 0.39
N GLN A 58 2.66 16.21 1.33
CA GLN A 58 3.17 16.17 2.70
C GLN A 58 2.79 14.85 3.39
N ALA A 59 1.56 14.40 3.25
CA ALA A 59 1.10 13.13 3.80
C ALA A 59 1.84 11.93 3.17
N GLN A 60 2.12 11.98 1.85
CA GLN A 60 2.90 10.95 1.16
C GLN A 60 4.33 10.86 1.72
N GLU A 61 5.00 11.99 1.95
CA GLU A 61 6.37 12.04 2.50
C GLU A 61 6.41 11.53 3.95
N GLN A 62 5.45 11.91 4.78
CA GLN A 62 5.32 11.43 6.15
C GLN A 62 5.06 9.92 6.18
N LEU A 63 4.18 9.42 5.31
CA LEU A 63 3.92 7.98 5.20
C LEU A 63 5.16 7.22 4.73
N LEU A 64 5.90 7.77 3.75
CA LEU A 64 7.16 7.18 3.30
C LEU A 64 8.18 7.09 4.43
N GLN A 65 8.27 8.10 5.31
CA GLN A 65 9.14 8.06 6.48
C GLN A 65 8.73 6.92 7.44
N SER A 66 7.44 6.76 7.70
CA SER A 66 6.93 5.65 8.52
C SER A 66 7.25 4.29 7.90
N LEU A 67 7.17 4.15 6.57
CA LEU A 67 7.52 2.92 5.86
C LEU A 67 9.01 2.58 5.94
N ARG A 68 9.89 3.59 6.00
CA ARG A 68 11.33 3.37 6.26
C ARG A 68 11.57 2.71 7.62
N GLU A 69 10.88 3.15 8.66
CA GLU A 69 10.99 2.54 9.98
C GLU A 69 10.41 1.11 10.00
N ILE A 70 9.29 0.88 9.30
CA ILE A 70 8.72 -0.46 9.14
C ILE A 70 9.73 -1.39 8.46
N THR A 71 10.36 -0.97 7.35
CA THR A 71 11.30 -1.82 6.62
C THR A 71 12.61 -2.07 7.35
N LYS A 72 13.03 -1.19 8.27
CA LYS A 72 14.14 -1.46 9.20
C LYS A 72 13.80 -2.56 10.22
N ALA A 73 12.58 -2.56 10.75
CA ALA A 73 12.12 -3.54 11.72
C ALA A 73 11.70 -4.87 11.08
N ALA A 74 11.04 -4.81 9.93
CA ALA A 74 10.55 -5.93 9.13
C ALA A 74 11.01 -5.74 7.67
N PRO A 75 12.19 -6.25 7.29
CA PRO A 75 12.77 -6.06 5.95
C PRO A 75 11.87 -6.58 4.83
N LEU A 76 12.02 -6.03 3.63
CA LEU A 76 11.31 -6.53 2.46
C LEU A 76 11.79 -7.96 2.11
N PHE A 77 10.89 -8.90 2.04
CA PHE A 77 11.14 -10.27 1.60
C PHE A 77 10.48 -10.53 0.23
N THR A 78 10.91 -11.59 -0.45
CA THR A 78 10.32 -12.01 -1.73
C THR A 78 9.46 -13.26 -1.52
N PRO A 79 8.12 -13.13 -1.56
CA PRO A 79 7.25 -14.30 -1.47
C PRO A 79 7.47 -15.28 -2.62
N ARG A 80 7.07 -16.54 -2.42
CA ARG A 80 7.16 -17.59 -3.43
C ARG A 80 5.80 -18.19 -3.72
N MET A 81 5.58 -18.55 -4.98
CA MET A 81 4.35 -19.24 -5.39
C MET A 81 4.33 -20.66 -4.81
N PRO A 82 3.28 -21.08 -4.07
CA PRO A 82 3.25 -22.35 -3.36
C PRO A 82 3.46 -23.57 -4.29
N ARG A 83 2.83 -23.55 -5.46
CA ARG A 83 2.86 -24.70 -6.39
C ARG A 83 4.18 -24.84 -7.17
N THR A 84 4.89 -23.76 -7.40
CA THR A 84 6.06 -23.76 -8.33
C THR A 84 7.35 -23.34 -7.65
N GLY A 85 7.30 -22.76 -6.44
CA GLY A 85 8.43 -22.16 -5.74
C GLY A 85 9.01 -20.93 -6.44
N LYS A 86 8.43 -20.49 -7.56
CA LYS A 86 8.92 -19.29 -8.27
C LYS A 86 8.72 -18.05 -7.42
N PRO A 87 9.72 -17.15 -7.34
CA PRO A 87 9.57 -15.89 -6.63
C PRO A 87 8.55 -14.98 -7.32
N PHE A 88 7.86 -14.17 -6.53
CA PHE A 88 7.09 -13.05 -7.04
C PHE A 88 8.05 -11.99 -7.62
N SER A 89 7.55 -11.17 -8.54
CA SER A 89 8.28 -9.99 -9.04
C SER A 89 8.15 -8.77 -8.12
N VAL A 90 7.41 -8.91 -7.04
CA VAL A 90 7.13 -7.85 -6.05
C VAL A 90 7.72 -8.27 -4.72
N ARG A 91 8.45 -7.37 -4.08
CA ARG A 91 8.94 -7.57 -2.72
C ARG A 91 7.91 -7.04 -1.72
N MET A 92 7.83 -7.65 -0.56
CA MET A 92 6.75 -7.36 0.38
C MET A 92 7.26 -7.25 1.81
N THR A 93 6.55 -6.48 2.60
CA THR A 93 6.57 -6.54 4.06
C THR A 93 5.17 -6.28 4.58
N ASN A 94 4.97 -6.31 5.88
CA ASN A 94 3.69 -6.04 6.49
C ASN A 94 3.84 -5.17 7.74
N CYS A 95 2.74 -4.55 8.14
CA CYS A 95 2.57 -3.98 9.46
C CYS A 95 1.13 -4.26 9.96
N GLY A 96 0.96 -4.29 11.27
CA GLY A 96 -0.30 -4.65 11.92
C GLY A 96 -0.17 -5.92 12.77
N ARG A 97 -1.30 -6.42 13.22
CA ARG A 97 -1.37 -7.63 14.05
C ARG A 97 -1.02 -8.89 13.26
N LEU A 98 -1.42 -8.93 12.00
CA LEU A 98 -1.19 -10.01 11.05
C LEU A 98 -0.51 -9.49 9.79
N GLY A 99 0.20 -10.36 9.10
CA GLY A 99 0.80 -10.08 7.79
C GLY A 99 0.64 -11.25 6.84
N TRP A 100 0.37 -10.93 5.59
CA TRP A 100 0.25 -11.92 4.52
C TRP A 100 1.61 -12.45 4.10
N VAL A 101 1.72 -13.76 3.97
CA VAL A 101 2.92 -14.44 3.50
C VAL A 101 2.58 -15.53 2.50
N SER A 102 3.56 -15.91 1.69
CA SER A 102 3.43 -16.96 0.70
C SER A 102 4.75 -17.70 0.50
N ASP A 103 4.70 -19.00 0.67
CA ASP A 103 5.80 -19.93 0.45
C ASP A 103 5.26 -21.32 0.04
N VAL A 104 6.06 -22.36 0.16
CA VAL A 104 5.66 -23.73 -0.19
C VAL A 104 4.52 -24.29 0.67
N GLU A 105 4.28 -23.72 1.85
CA GLU A 105 3.18 -24.10 2.73
C GLU A 105 1.83 -23.47 2.33
N GLY A 106 1.84 -22.48 1.44
CA GLY A 106 0.64 -21.83 0.94
C GLY A 106 0.58 -20.32 1.19
N TYR A 107 -0.58 -19.77 0.90
CA TYR A 107 -0.95 -18.39 1.23
C TYR A 107 -1.57 -18.37 2.62
N ARG A 108 -1.13 -17.45 3.48
CA ARG A 108 -1.67 -17.32 4.83
C ARG A 108 -1.38 -15.96 5.46
N TYR A 109 -2.12 -15.67 6.51
CA TYR A 109 -1.79 -14.60 7.45
C TYR A 109 -1.12 -15.18 8.69
N GLN A 110 -0.05 -14.53 9.15
CA GLN A 110 0.66 -14.93 10.37
C GLN A 110 1.14 -13.69 11.14
N PRO A 111 1.37 -13.82 12.48
CA PRO A 111 1.75 -12.67 13.32
C PRO A 111 3.22 -12.26 13.20
N THR A 112 4.07 -13.03 12.49
CA THR A 112 5.52 -12.84 12.46
C THR A 112 6.06 -12.78 11.04
N HIS A 113 7.16 -12.06 10.89
CA HIS A 113 7.91 -11.96 9.63
C HIS A 113 8.56 -13.32 9.27
N PRO A 114 8.44 -13.80 8.02
CA PRO A 114 8.84 -15.16 7.63
C PRO A 114 10.35 -15.43 7.76
N GLU A 115 11.20 -14.41 7.59
CA GLU A 115 12.66 -14.59 7.62
C GLU A 115 13.27 -14.25 8.99
N THR A 116 12.70 -13.29 9.73
CA THR A 116 13.25 -12.85 11.02
C THR A 116 12.59 -13.48 12.23
N GLY A 117 11.36 -14.03 12.06
CA GLY A 117 10.54 -14.57 13.15
C GLY A 117 10.01 -13.52 14.13
N ARG A 118 10.29 -12.22 13.89
CA ARG A 118 9.82 -11.14 14.76
C ARG A 118 8.38 -10.77 14.47
N PRO A 119 7.62 -10.29 15.46
CA PRO A 119 6.29 -9.72 15.22
C PRO A 119 6.35 -8.59 14.19
N TRP A 120 5.27 -8.43 13.43
CA TRP A 120 5.13 -7.28 12.52
C TRP A 120 5.11 -5.98 13.31
N PRO A 121 5.70 -4.89 12.77
CA PRO A 121 5.58 -3.56 13.36
C PRO A 121 4.11 -3.10 13.42
N ALA A 122 3.79 -2.22 14.35
CA ALA A 122 2.46 -1.61 14.41
C ALA A 122 2.15 -0.81 13.13
N MET A 123 0.86 -0.74 12.77
CA MET A 123 0.41 0.15 11.69
C MET A 123 0.66 1.60 12.07
N PRO A 124 1.26 2.42 11.18
CA PRO A 124 1.33 3.87 11.38
C PRO A 124 -0.05 4.50 11.55
N GLU A 125 -0.10 5.59 12.30
CA GLU A 125 -1.34 6.33 12.53
C GLU A 125 -2.05 6.73 11.23
N GLN A 126 -1.30 7.23 10.25
CA GLN A 126 -1.85 7.61 8.94
C GLN A 126 -2.51 6.44 8.20
N VAL A 127 -1.95 5.22 8.34
CA VAL A 127 -2.51 4.02 7.73
C VAL A 127 -3.82 3.62 8.42
N ARG A 128 -3.88 3.72 9.76
CA ARG A 128 -5.11 3.45 10.53
C ARG A 128 -6.21 4.45 10.18
N ARG A 129 -5.87 5.75 10.09
CA ARG A 129 -6.82 6.81 9.67
C ARG A 129 -7.35 6.57 8.27
N ALA A 130 -6.51 6.18 7.32
CA ALA A 130 -6.98 5.87 5.97
C ALA A 130 -7.99 4.71 5.95
N TRP A 131 -7.84 3.72 6.83
CA TRP A 131 -8.85 2.68 7.00
C TRP A 131 -10.15 3.24 7.58
N GLU A 132 -10.08 4.02 8.63
CA GLU A 132 -11.23 4.65 9.29
C GLU A 132 -12.01 5.55 8.33
N ASP A 133 -11.30 6.35 7.54
CA ASP A 133 -11.89 7.30 6.58
C ASP A 133 -12.56 6.61 5.38
N LEU A 134 -11.92 5.54 4.87
CA LEU A 134 -12.27 5.00 3.56
C LEU A 134 -13.05 3.69 3.61
N SER A 135 -12.90 2.88 4.67
CA SER A 135 -13.50 1.55 4.69
C SER A 135 -15.00 1.57 4.97
N GLY A 136 -15.48 2.52 5.77
CA GLY A 136 -16.84 2.49 6.31
C GLY A 136 -17.13 1.26 7.18
N TYR A 137 -16.08 0.49 7.57
CA TYR A 137 -16.21 -0.72 8.38
C TYR A 137 -15.93 -0.43 9.86
N PRO A 138 -16.76 -0.95 10.79
CA PRO A 138 -16.71 -0.52 12.19
C PRO A 138 -15.52 -1.05 13.00
N HIS A 139 -14.81 -2.05 12.49
CA HIS A 139 -13.67 -2.64 13.19
C HIS A 139 -12.35 -2.29 12.50
N PRO A 140 -11.23 -2.18 13.26
CA PRO A 140 -9.93 -1.85 12.70
C PRO A 140 -9.41 -2.93 11.75
N ALA A 141 -8.57 -2.54 10.79
CA ALA A 141 -7.83 -3.48 9.97
C ALA A 141 -6.85 -4.32 10.83
N ASP A 142 -6.68 -5.57 10.47
CA ASP A 142 -5.72 -6.48 11.11
C ASP A 142 -4.36 -6.45 10.46
N ALA A 143 -4.32 -6.23 9.15
CA ALA A 143 -3.14 -6.32 8.32
C ALA A 143 -3.03 -5.15 7.33
N CYS A 144 -1.81 -4.69 7.13
CA CYS A 144 -1.43 -3.82 6.03
C CYS A 144 -0.25 -4.46 5.30
N LEU A 145 -0.51 -5.01 4.12
CA LEU A 145 0.52 -5.54 3.22
C LEU A 145 1.15 -4.38 2.46
N VAL A 146 2.47 -4.24 2.55
CA VAL A 146 3.27 -3.25 1.83
C VAL A 146 3.99 -3.93 0.68
N ASN A 147 3.57 -3.65 -0.54
CA ASN A 147 4.15 -4.16 -1.77
C ASN A 147 5.13 -3.14 -2.35
N PHE A 148 6.36 -3.53 -2.61
CA PHE A 148 7.33 -2.73 -3.36
C PHE A 148 7.50 -3.30 -4.76
N TYR A 149 7.16 -2.48 -5.75
CA TYR A 149 7.31 -2.77 -7.17
C TYR A 149 8.53 -2.06 -7.72
N GLU A 150 9.51 -2.81 -8.17
CA GLU A 150 10.55 -2.29 -9.05
C GLU A 150 9.96 -1.90 -10.41
N PRO A 151 10.63 -1.06 -11.22
CA PRO A 151 10.05 -0.52 -12.47
C PRO A 151 9.48 -1.55 -13.45
N THR A 152 10.00 -2.78 -13.44
CA THR A 152 9.55 -3.87 -14.32
C THR A 152 8.61 -4.86 -13.65
N ALA A 153 8.37 -4.69 -12.34
CA ALA A 153 7.50 -5.60 -11.58
C ALA A 153 6.03 -5.46 -11.97
N ARG A 154 5.30 -6.56 -11.82
CA ARG A 154 3.86 -6.63 -12.10
C ARG A 154 3.18 -7.61 -11.16
N MET A 155 1.87 -7.44 -11.00
CA MET A 155 1.03 -8.38 -10.27
C MET A 155 -0.08 -8.89 -11.21
N GLY A 156 -0.09 -10.19 -11.47
CA GLY A 156 -1.12 -10.82 -12.30
C GLY A 156 -2.52 -10.65 -11.71
N MET A 157 -3.54 -10.86 -12.54
CA MET A 157 -4.94 -10.82 -12.10
C MET A 157 -5.18 -11.87 -11.02
N HIS A 158 -5.65 -11.45 -9.84
CA HIS A 158 -5.92 -12.26 -8.66
C HIS A 158 -7.14 -11.71 -7.90
N GLN A 159 -7.58 -12.42 -6.89
CA GLN A 159 -8.59 -12.00 -5.93
C GLN A 159 -7.95 -11.99 -4.55
N ASP A 160 -8.29 -11.00 -3.72
CA ASP A 160 -7.98 -10.98 -2.29
C ASP A 160 -9.01 -11.83 -1.56
N ARG A 161 -8.65 -13.09 -1.27
CA ARG A 161 -9.60 -14.10 -0.75
C ARG A 161 -9.03 -14.99 0.35
N ASP A 162 -7.91 -14.58 0.92
CA ASP A 162 -7.24 -15.35 1.98
C ASP A 162 -7.69 -14.89 3.38
N GLU A 163 -8.62 -13.92 3.45
CA GLU A 163 -9.27 -13.42 4.65
C GLU A 163 -10.50 -14.26 5.02
N GLU A 164 -10.92 -14.20 6.29
CA GLU A 164 -12.18 -14.77 6.77
C GLU A 164 -13.34 -13.77 6.72
N GLU A 165 -13.00 -12.46 6.74
CA GLU A 165 -13.97 -11.35 6.81
C GLU A 165 -14.11 -10.67 5.43
N PHE A 166 -15.17 -11.03 4.71
CA PHE A 166 -15.46 -10.46 3.38
C PHE A 166 -16.47 -9.32 3.39
N ASP A 167 -17.13 -9.04 4.51
CA ASP A 167 -18.00 -7.87 4.62
C ASP A 167 -17.16 -6.59 4.74
N ALA A 168 -15.94 -6.71 5.25
CA ALA A 168 -14.96 -5.64 5.26
C ALA A 168 -14.37 -5.41 3.85
N PRO A 169 -14.23 -4.13 3.42
CA PRO A 169 -13.58 -3.83 2.15
C PRO A 169 -12.07 -4.04 2.21
N VAL A 170 -11.42 -3.94 1.06
CA VAL A 170 -9.98 -3.72 0.93
C VAL A 170 -9.73 -2.25 0.63
N VAL A 171 -8.83 -1.61 1.37
CA VAL A 171 -8.38 -0.24 1.12
C VAL A 171 -6.94 -0.29 0.62
N SER A 172 -6.66 0.35 -0.51
CA SER A 172 -5.34 0.32 -1.15
C SER A 172 -4.84 1.74 -1.40
N LEU A 173 -3.65 2.07 -0.87
CA LEU A 173 -2.97 3.36 -1.04
C LEU A 173 -1.79 3.20 -1.99
N SER A 174 -1.53 4.22 -2.80
CA SER A 174 -0.47 4.24 -3.82
C SER A 174 0.57 5.32 -3.53
N LEU A 175 1.85 4.98 -3.59
CA LEU A 175 2.98 5.91 -3.47
C LEU A 175 4.03 5.62 -4.55
N GLY A 176 4.63 6.66 -5.13
CA GLY A 176 5.67 6.53 -6.14
C GLY A 176 5.12 6.43 -7.56
N ASP A 177 5.76 5.65 -8.41
CA ASP A 177 5.44 5.58 -9.84
C ASP A 177 4.00 5.15 -10.12
N THR A 178 3.40 5.77 -11.14
CA THR A 178 2.04 5.47 -11.60
C THR A 178 1.93 4.03 -12.06
N ALA A 179 0.91 3.33 -11.56
CA ALA A 179 0.60 1.97 -11.97
C ALA A 179 -0.62 1.93 -12.92
N LEU A 180 -0.56 1.07 -13.92
CA LEU A 180 -1.74 0.67 -14.68
C LEU A 180 -2.45 -0.45 -13.92
N PHE A 181 -3.47 -0.08 -13.15
CA PHE A 181 -4.32 -0.99 -12.39
C PHE A 181 -5.41 -1.54 -13.31
N ARG A 182 -5.48 -2.86 -13.40
CA ARG A 182 -6.48 -3.58 -14.17
C ARG A 182 -7.48 -4.21 -13.21
N TYR A 183 -8.77 -4.15 -13.54
CA TYR A 183 -9.84 -4.78 -12.79
C TYR A 183 -10.88 -5.38 -13.72
N GLY A 184 -11.52 -6.46 -13.30
CA GLY A 184 -12.55 -7.19 -14.03
C GLY A 184 -13.77 -7.46 -13.15
N GLY A 185 -14.43 -8.58 -13.39
CA GLY A 185 -15.55 -9.07 -12.59
C GLY A 185 -15.13 -10.16 -11.62
N LEU A 186 -16.11 -10.99 -11.22
CA LEU A 186 -15.91 -12.10 -10.28
C LEU A 186 -15.37 -13.36 -10.97
N ASP A 187 -15.50 -13.46 -12.28
CA ASP A 187 -14.88 -14.54 -13.07
C ASP A 187 -13.57 -14.02 -13.69
N ARG A 188 -12.55 -14.87 -13.71
CA ARG A 188 -11.24 -14.55 -14.30
C ARG A 188 -11.30 -14.23 -15.80
N LYS A 189 -12.35 -14.67 -16.48
CA LYS A 189 -12.59 -14.44 -17.91
C LYS A 189 -13.43 -13.20 -18.21
N ASP A 190 -13.96 -12.55 -17.18
CA ASP A 190 -14.75 -11.33 -17.35
C ASP A 190 -13.93 -10.23 -18.05
N PRO A 191 -14.61 -9.37 -18.85
CA PRO A 191 -13.97 -8.23 -19.46
C PRO A 191 -13.28 -7.34 -18.44
N THR A 192 -12.08 -6.86 -18.76
CA THR A 192 -11.30 -6.02 -17.87
C THR A 192 -11.29 -4.55 -18.31
N ARG A 193 -11.19 -3.66 -17.34
CA ARG A 193 -10.95 -2.22 -17.51
C ARG A 193 -9.64 -1.87 -16.80
N SER A 194 -9.12 -0.68 -17.09
CA SER A 194 -7.90 -0.21 -16.43
C SER A 194 -7.99 1.27 -16.10
N ILE A 195 -7.39 1.66 -14.99
CA ILE A 195 -7.14 3.05 -14.61
C ILE A 195 -5.68 3.24 -14.25
N ARG A 196 -5.21 4.49 -14.26
CA ARG A 196 -3.90 4.86 -13.75
C ARG A 196 -4.04 5.26 -12.29
N LEU A 197 -3.31 4.58 -11.41
CA LEU A 197 -3.16 4.95 -10.00
C LEU A 197 -1.85 5.71 -9.83
N LYS A 198 -1.95 6.97 -9.47
CA LYS A 198 -0.82 7.87 -9.22
C LYS A 198 -0.37 7.78 -7.75
N SER A 199 0.74 8.40 -7.44
CA SER A 199 1.16 8.65 -6.06
C SER A 199 0.12 9.50 -5.33
N GLY A 200 -0.30 9.09 -4.13
CA GLY A 200 -1.34 9.75 -3.35
C GLY A 200 -2.76 9.21 -3.57
N ASP A 201 -2.99 8.42 -4.62
CA ASP A 201 -4.30 7.86 -4.89
C ASP A 201 -4.66 6.73 -3.93
N ALA A 202 -5.97 6.58 -3.65
CA ALA A 202 -6.52 5.42 -2.98
C ALA A 202 -7.60 4.74 -3.82
N ILE A 203 -7.77 3.44 -3.60
CA ILE A 203 -8.87 2.66 -4.19
C ILE A 203 -9.46 1.73 -3.13
N VAL A 204 -10.78 1.63 -3.11
CA VAL A 204 -11.52 0.79 -2.17
C VAL A 204 -12.35 -0.21 -2.96
N PHE A 205 -12.29 -1.48 -2.60
CA PHE A 205 -13.15 -2.51 -3.15
C PHE A 205 -13.82 -3.30 -2.04
N GLY A 206 -15.16 -3.18 -1.99
CA GLY A 206 -16.02 -3.80 -1.00
C GLY A 206 -17.34 -4.26 -1.59
N GLY A 207 -18.17 -4.91 -0.81
CA GLY A 207 -19.47 -5.42 -1.27
C GLY A 207 -19.36 -6.20 -2.58
N PRO A 208 -20.09 -5.81 -3.65
CA PRO A 208 -20.04 -6.52 -4.94
C PRO A 208 -18.66 -6.58 -5.58
N ALA A 209 -17.77 -5.64 -5.27
CA ALA A 209 -16.40 -5.59 -5.81
C ALA A 209 -15.37 -6.26 -4.90
N ARG A 210 -15.74 -6.78 -3.71
CA ARG A 210 -14.77 -7.31 -2.74
C ARG A 210 -13.88 -8.41 -3.30
N LEU A 211 -14.42 -9.24 -4.16
CA LEU A 211 -13.73 -10.40 -4.76
C LEU A 211 -13.56 -10.27 -6.27
N ILE A 212 -13.51 -9.06 -6.83
CA ILE A 212 -13.20 -8.89 -8.26
C ILE A 212 -11.76 -9.28 -8.56
N TYR A 213 -11.52 -9.80 -9.75
CA TYR A 213 -10.17 -9.98 -10.26
C TYR A 213 -9.53 -8.63 -10.55
N HIS A 214 -8.33 -8.43 -10.00
CA HIS A 214 -7.56 -7.20 -10.21
C HIS A 214 -6.05 -7.48 -10.22
N GLY A 215 -5.27 -6.50 -10.68
CA GLY A 215 -3.81 -6.64 -10.73
C GLY A 215 -3.11 -5.38 -11.23
N ILE A 216 -1.79 -5.39 -11.22
CA ILE A 216 -0.93 -4.34 -11.78
C ILE A 216 -0.27 -4.86 -13.04
N ASP A 217 -0.61 -4.23 -14.17
CA ASP A 217 -0.13 -4.63 -15.49
C ASP A 217 1.30 -4.15 -15.73
N ARG A 218 1.56 -2.88 -15.41
CA ARG A 218 2.88 -2.23 -15.51
C ARG A 218 2.93 -0.94 -14.70
N LEU A 219 4.14 -0.46 -14.47
CA LEU A 219 4.42 0.89 -13.99
C LEU A 219 4.72 1.84 -15.15
N THR A 220 4.68 3.14 -14.89
CA THR A 220 5.22 4.21 -15.73
C THR A 220 6.44 4.79 -15.00
N PRO A 221 7.66 4.29 -15.29
CA PRO A 221 8.84 4.70 -14.57
C PRO A 221 9.09 6.21 -14.68
N GLY A 222 9.53 6.83 -13.57
CA GLY A 222 9.82 8.26 -13.51
C GLY A 222 8.59 9.17 -13.53
N SER A 223 7.41 8.62 -13.28
CA SER A 223 6.15 9.41 -13.20
C SER A 223 5.90 10.02 -11.82
N SER A 224 6.79 9.77 -10.86
CA SER A 224 6.81 10.37 -9.53
C SER A 224 8.25 10.56 -9.05
N ASP A 225 8.49 11.64 -8.35
CA ASP A 225 9.77 11.97 -7.70
C ASP A 225 9.79 11.59 -6.22
N LEU A 226 8.71 10.99 -5.70
CA LEU A 226 8.59 10.62 -4.30
C LEU A 226 9.64 9.58 -3.87
N LEU A 227 9.94 8.62 -4.76
CA LEU A 227 10.97 7.61 -4.55
C LEU A 227 12.19 7.95 -5.42
N PRO A 228 13.34 8.34 -4.84
CA PRO A 228 14.47 8.83 -5.60
C PRO A 228 15.03 7.85 -6.64
N GLN A 229 14.89 6.56 -6.41
CA GLN A 229 15.33 5.51 -7.33
C GLN A 229 14.18 4.93 -8.18
N GLY A 230 13.00 5.59 -8.14
CA GLY A 230 11.80 5.13 -8.83
C GLY A 230 11.13 3.93 -8.17
N GLY A 231 10.14 3.38 -8.85
CA GLY A 231 9.33 2.27 -8.36
C GLY A 231 8.06 2.73 -7.65
N ARG A 232 7.35 1.77 -7.07
CA ARG A 232 6.04 2.01 -6.44
C ARG A 232 5.90 1.24 -5.15
N LEU A 233 5.37 1.90 -4.14
CA LEU A 233 4.85 1.28 -2.92
C LEU A 233 3.32 1.24 -3.00
N ASN A 234 2.77 0.11 -2.58
CA ASN A 234 1.32 -0.05 -2.45
C ASN A 234 1.01 -0.64 -1.09
N LEU A 235 0.16 0.03 -0.33
CA LEU A 235 -0.29 -0.42 0.97
C LEU A 235 -1.70 -0.96 0.82
N THR A 236 -1.91 -2.23 1.18
CA THR A 236 -3.22 -2.89 1.11
C THR A 236 -3.67 -3.28 2.50
N LEU A 237 -4.72 -2.60 2.99
CA LEU A 237 -5.28 -2.78 4.32
C LEU A 237 -6.45 -3.76 4.26
N ARG A 238 -6.51 -4.66 5.24
CA ARG A 238 -7.55 -5.71 5.30
C ARG A 238 -7.96 -6.01 6.73
N LYS A 239 -9.23 -6.30 6.91
CA LYS A 239 -9.74 -7.04 8.05
C LYS A 239 -9.63 -8.51 7.71
N VAL A 240 -8.87 -9.25 8.50
CA VAL A 240 -8.53 -10.66 8.22
C VAL A 240 -9.49 -11.60 8.96
N GLU A 241 -9.60 -11.43 10.26
CA GLU A 241 -10.42 -12.27 11.11
C GLU A 241 -11.81 -11.66 11.35
N LYS A 242 -12.81 -12.50 11.47
CA LYS A 242 -14.15 -12.04 11.86
C LYS A 242 -14.10 -11.37 13.22
N PRO A 243 -14.81 -10.26 13.41
CA PRO A 243 -14.98 -9.68 14.74
C PRO A 243 -15.67 -10.70 15.68
N LEU A 244 -15.24 -10.71 16.95
CA LEU A 244 -15.86 -11.52 18.00
C LEU A 244 -17.24 -10.96 18.37
#